data_e27ba7303483b47130ccef2d1e228cc9
#
_entry.id   e27ba7303483b47130ccef2d1e228cc9
#
_cell.length_a   1.000
_cell.length_b   1.000
_cell.length_c   1.000
_cell.angle_alpha   90.00
_cell.angle_beta   90.00
_cell.angle_gamma   90.00
#
_symmetry.space_group_name_H-M   'P 1'
#
loop_
_entity.id
_entity.type
_entity.pdbx_description
1 polymer ?
#
loop_
_entity_poly.entity_id
_entity_poly.type
_entity_poly.pdbx_seq_one_letter_code
_entity_poly.pdbx_strand_id
1 'polypeptide(L)'
;AQAVEKGFFEWLARQDADVVCVQDHRMRAYEIEDFNLIPDGYEAYFIDGERNEDGGVGIYTRHFPKAIMYGFANEQADREGRFIQADFDKVSVACVLSPCALGREEELIGEDDLTVLDHKDDFMEAFGLHMQKTLRKRRQFIFCANLQTAHHVTDASPLYHKLDFSGFLPHERAWLDRLFDEMGCVDAFRDINKQSNQYTWWPEQAEGSSRNAGIRVDYQLLTPGIRKTIQD
;
A
#
# COMPACT_ATOMS: atom_id res chain seq x y z
N ALA A 1 9.57 5.35 -14.02
CA ALA A 1 10.10 5.10 -15.36
C ALA A 1 9.86 3.66 -15.84
N GLN A 2 10.40 2.63 -15.17
CA GLN A 2 10.31 1.22 -15.63
C GLN A 2 8.88 0.70 -15.87
N ALA A 3 7.91 1.07 -15.02
CA ALA A 3 6.51 0.65 -15.22
C ALA A 3 5.90 1.27 -16.49
N VAL A 4 6.28 2.51 -16.81
CA VAL A 4 5.84 3.19 -18.03
C VAL A 4 6.43 2.51 -19.27
N GLU A 5 7.73 2.18 -19.25
CA GLU A 5 8.37 1.42 -20.33
C GLU A 5 7.75 0.03 -20.55
N LYS A 6 7.19 -0.56 -19.49
CA LYS A 6 6.45 -1.84 -19.54
C LYS A 6 4.98 -1.70 -19.93
N GLY A 7 4.52 -0.51 -20.34
CA GLY A 7 3.16 -0.28 -20.83
C GLY A 7 2.14 0.10 -19.75
N PHE A 8 2.58 0.75 -18.67
CA PHE A 8 1.66 1.16 -17.58
C PHE A 8 0.54 2.08 -18.10
N PHE A 9 0.85 3.06 -18.96
CA PHE A 9 -0.17 3.99 -19.45
C PHE A 9 -1.13 3.35 -20.44
N GLU A 10 -0.65 2.44 -21.29
CA GLU A 10 -1.51 1.67 -22.20
C GLU A 10 -2.44 0.71 -21.43
N TRP A 11 -1.95 0.18 -20.30
CA TRP A 11 -2.77 -0.59 -19.39
C TRP A 11 -3.80 0.30 -18.70
N LEU A 12 -3.37 1.44 -18.15
CA LEU A 12 -4.22 2.39 -17.42
C LEU A 12 -5.35 2.93 -18.31
N ALA A 13 -5.07 3.26 -19.58
CA ALA A 13 -6.08 3.73 -20.52
C ALA A 13 -7.22 2.74 -20.78
N ARG A 14 -7.00 1.45 -20.48
CA ARG A 14 -8.03 0.39 -20.59
C ARG A 14 -8.80 0.16 -19.29
N GLN A 15 -8.35 0.77 -18.18
CA GLN A 15 -9.03 0.72 -16.90
C GLN A 15 -9.99 1.90 -16.82
N ASP A 16 -11.22 1.66 -16.39
CA ASP A 16 -12.19 2.74 -16.14
C ASP A 16 -12.10 3.20 -14.67
N ALA A 17 -10.91 3.65 -14.27
CA ALA A 17 -10.61 4.03 -12.90
C ALA A 17 -10.59 5.54 -12.75
N ASP A 18 -11.39 6.08 -11.83
CA ASP A 18 -11.39 7.51 -11.49
C ASP A 18 -10.17 7.92 -10.67
N VAL A 19 -9.67 7.04 -9.81
CA VAL A 19 -8.51 7.28 -8.94
C VAL A 19 -7.57 6.08 -9.00
N VAL A 20 -6.28 6.35 -9.20
CA VAL A 20 -5.23 5.33 -9.26
C VAL A 20 -4.13 5.69 -8.28
N CYS A 21 -3.85 4.79 -7.35
CA CYS A 21 -2.78 4.93 -6.37
C CYS A 21 -1.52 4.18 -6.85
N VAL A 22 -0.38 4.84 -6.76
CA VAL A 22 0.92 4.28 -7.13
C VAL A 22 1.85 4.32 -5.92
N GLN A 23 2.45 3.19 -5.58
CA GLN A 23 3.41 3.07 -4.49
C GLN A 23 4.81 2.74 -5.02
N ASP A 24 5.83 3.10 -4.25
CA ASP A 24 7.23 2.81 -4.51
C ASP A 24 7.71 3.34 -5.88
N HIS A 25 7.34 4.57 -6.20
CA HIS A 25 7.67 5.15 -7.51
C HIS A 25 9.16 5.53 -7.64
N ARG A 26 9.87 5.78 -6.55
CA ARG A 26 11.33 6.07 -6.48
C ARG A 26 11.78 7.18 -7.44
N MET A 27 10.93 8.17 -7.63
CA MET A 27 11.20 9.33 -8.49
C MET A 27 11.02 10.60 -7.67
N ARG A 28 11.74 11.64 -8.03
CA ARG A 28 11.46 12.97 -7.48
C ARG A 28 10.17 13.51 -8.08
N ALA A 29 9.41 14.28 -7.31
CA ALA A 29 8.14 14.83 -7.77
C ALA A 29 8.29 15.66 -9.06
N TYR A 30 9.38 16.42 -9.19
CA TYR A 30 9.65 17.20 -10.41
C TYR A 30 9.94 16.33 -11.64
N GLU A 31 10.51 15.13 -11.47
CA GLU A 31 10.79 14.22 -12.58
C GLU A 31 9.50 13.71 -13.24
N ILE A 32 8.42 13.62 -12.48
CA ILE A 32 7.11 13.19 -12.99
C ILE A 32 6.56 14.18 -14.01
N GLU A 33 6.73 15.48 -13.77
CA GLU A 33 6.38 16.55 -14.69
C GLU A 33 7.34 16.60 -15.88
N ASP A 34 8.65 16.57 -15.62
CA ASP A 34 9.71 16.68 -16.64
C ASP A 34 9.65 15.53 -17.66
N PHE A 35 9.33 14.31 -17.22
CA PHE A 35 9.18 13.16 -18.11
C PHE A 35 7.76 12.97 -18.65
N ASN A 36 6.86 13.93 -18.41
CA ASN A 36 5.46 13.89 -18.85
C ASN A 36 4.78 12.56 -18.44
N LEU A 37 4.95 12.17 -17.17
CA LEU A 37 4.39 10.94 -16.63
C LEU A 37 2.96 11.11 -16.10
N ILE A 38 2.20 12.04 -16.70
CA ILE A 38 0.79 12.30 -16.36
C ILE A 38 -0.04 11.83 -17.55
N PRO A 39 -0.88 10.78 -17.39
CA PRO A 39 -1.71 10.32 -18.48
C PRO A 39 -2.83 11.30 -18.81
N ASP A 40 -3.25 11.33 -20.07
CA ASP A 40 -4.33 12.20 -20.53
C ASP A 40 -5.61 11.99 -19.72
N GLY A 41 -6.20 13.11 -19.29
CA GLY A 41 -7.45 13.11 -18.52
C GLY A 41 -7.28 12.87 -17.01
N TYR A 42 -6.05 12.79 -16.52
CA TYR A 42 -5.76 12.71 -15.09
C TYR A 42 -5.00 13.92 -14.58
N GLU A 43 -5.29 14.30 -13.35
CA GLU A 43 -4.43 15.11 -12.51
C GLU A 43 -3.49 14.20 -11.73
N ALA A 44 -2.30 14.69 -11.35
CA ALA A 44 -1.30 13.91 -10.64
C ALA A 44 -0.81 14.61 -9.37
N TYR A 45 -0.76 13.86 -8.28
CA TYR A 45 -0.27 14.34 -7.00
C TYR A 45 0.67 13.30 -6.43
N PHE A 46 1.92 13.71 -6.15
CA PHE A 46 2.98 12.81 -5.71
C PHE A 46 3.72 13.38 -4.52
N ILE A 47 4.20 12.50 -3.66
CA ILE A 47 5.17 12.80 -2.61
C ILE A 47 6.33 11.82 -2.76
N ASP A 48 7.54 12.35 -2.81
CA ASP A 48 8.79 11.60 -2.81
C ASP A 48 9.41 11.60 -1.40
N GLY A 49 10.28 10.65 -1.15
CA GLY A 49 11.08 10.63 0.07
C GLY A 49 12.26 11.58 -0.01
N GLU A 50 12.84 11.94 1.14
CA GLU A 50 14.04 12.79 1.21
C GLU A 50 15.25 12.12 0.58
N ARG A 51 15.35 10.78 0.64
CA ARG A 51 16.43 9.99 0.02
C ARG A 51 15.94 9.33 -1.26
N ASN A 52 16.86 9.06 -2.18
CA ASN A 52 16.53 8.45 -3.48
C ASN A 52 16.03 6.99 -3.35
N GLU A 53 16.43 6.29 -2.30
CA GLU A 53 15.98 4.93 -1.99
C GLU A 53 14.60 4.88 -1.30
N ASP A 54 14.09 6.00 -0.80
CA ASP A 54 12.76 6.08 -0.23
C ASP A 54 11.69 5.89 -1.32
N GLY A 55 10.62 5.17 -0.99
CA GLY A 55 9.68 4.67 -1.98
C GLY A 55 8.87 5.72 -2.71
N GLY A 56 8.26 6.67 -1.99
CA GLY A 56 7.32 7.65 -2.52
C GLY A 56 5.97 7.04 -2.92
N VAL A 57 4.90 7.84 -2.81
CA VAL A 57 3.55 7.46 -3.22
C VAL A 57 2.88 8.55 -4.03
N GLY A 58 1.90 8.17 -4.86
CA GLY A 58 1.21 9.12 -5.72
C GLY A 58 -0.23 8.72 -6.02
N ILE A 59 -0.99 9.72 -6.43
CA ILE A 59 -2.38 9.58 -6.86
C ILE A 59 -2.56 10.22 -8.22
N TYR A 60 -3.05 9.46 -9.19
CA TYR A 60 -3.67 9.99 -10.39
C TYR A 60 -5.19 10.04 -10.20
N THR A 61 -5.84 11.10 -10.62
CA THR A 61 -7.29 11.25 -10.50
C THR A 61 -7.90 12.00 -11.67
N ARG A 62 -9.09 11.54 -12.14
CA ARG A 62 -9.88 12.25 -13.15
C ARG A 62 -10.68 13.43 -12.58
N HIS A 63 -10.77 13.52 -11.25
CA HIS A 63 -11.55 14.54 -10.56
C HIS A 63 -10.64 15.43 -9.72
N PHE A 64 -10.90 16.73 -9.75
CA PHE A 64 -10.16 17.66 -8.88
C PHE A 64 -10.52 17.41 -7.40
N PRO A 65 -9.55 17.07 -6.55
CA PRO A 65 -9.78 16.95 -5.12
C PRO A 65 -9.98 18.33 -4.49
N LYS A 66 -10.73 18.39 -3.40
CA LYS A 66 -10.90 19.63 -2.61
C LYS A 66 -9.66 19.96 -1.78
N ALA A 67 -8.92 18.94 -1.40
CA ALA A 67 -7.66 19.08 -0.68
C ALA A 67 -6.76 17.87 -0.94
N ILE A 68 -5.47 18.09 -0.85
CA ILE A 68 -4.44 17.05 -0.81
C ILE A 68 -3.71 17.16 0.53
N MET A 69 -3.56 16.03 1.20
CA MET A 69 -2.75 15.91 2.41
C MET A 69 -1.50 15.10 2.08
N TYR A 70 -0.35 15.69 2.37
CA TYR A 70 0.96 15.04 2.25
C TYR A 70 1.40 14.60 3.66
N GLY A 71 1.51 13.29 3.86
CA GLY A 71 1.82 12.72 5.16
C GLY A 71 0.60 12.58 6.09
N PHE A 72 0.83 11.96 7.25
CA PHE A 72 -0.20 11.75 8.28
C PHE A 72 0.25 12.18 9.69
N ALA A 73 1.19 13.11 9.77
CA ALA A 73 1.79 13.65 10.99
C ALA A 73 2.65 12.63 11.77
N ASN A 74 3.37 11.77 11.05
CA ASN A 74 4.48 10.99 11.56
C ASN A 74 5.75 11.44 10.83
N GLU A 75 6.69 12.02 11.57
CA GLU A 75 7.85 12.71 10.99
C GLU A 75 8.67 11.82 10.07
N GLN A 76 8.93 10.58 10.47
CA GLN A 76 9.73 9.66 9.67
C GLN A 76 8.98 9.20 8.41
N ALA A 77 7.75 8.76 8.54
CA ALA A 77 6.94 8.32 7.41
C ALA A 77 6.68 9.47 6.41
N ASP A 78 6.50 10.69 6.91
CA ASP A 78 6.27 11.87 6.07
C ASP A 78 7.55 12.24 5.29
N ARG A 79 8.74 12.15 5.90
CA ARG A 79 10.04 12.33 5.22
C ARG A 79 10.32 11.27 4.16
N GLU A 80 9.82 10.06 4.36
CA GLU A 80 10.00 8.94 3.44
C GLU A 80 8.94 8.88 2.33
N GLY A 81 8.01 9.85 2.31
CA GLY A 81 6.98 9.93 1.28
C GLY A 81 6.00 8.74 1.28
N ARG A 82 5.57 8.26 2.47
CA ARG A 82 4.81 7.02 2.60
C ARG A 82 3.29 7.17 2.60
N PHE A 83 2.80 8.41 2.56
CA PHE A 83 1.36 8.67 2.62
C PHE A 83 0.97 9.93 1.86
N ILE A 84 -0.07 9.82 1.03
CA ILE A 84 -0.76 10.94 0.41
C ILE A 84 -2.26 10.66 0.41
N GLN A 85 -3.07 11.70 0.64
CA GLN A 85 -4.54 11.59 0.64
C GLN A 85 -5.17 12.69 -0.21
N ALA A 86 -6.10 12.31 -1.07
CA ALA A 86 -6.96 13.21 -1.82
C ALA A 86 -8.37 13.22 -1.23
N ASP A 87 -8.86 14.41 -0.88
CA ASP A 87 -10.20 14.61 -0.34
C ASP A 87 -11.16 15.05 -1.45
N PHE A 88 -12.18 14.22 -1.72
CA PHE A 88 -13.30 14.55 -2.62
C PHE A 88 -14.54 14.97 -1.81
N ASP A 89 -15.70 15.10 -2.44
CA ASP A 89 -16.92 15.57 -1.73
C ASP A 89 -17.32 14.72 -0.52
N LYS A 90 -17.45 13.41 -0.73
CA LYS A 90 -17.99 12.46 0.27
C LYS A 90 -16.97 11.41 0.71
N VAL A 91 -15.89 11.25 -0.03
CA VAL A 91 -14.89 10.22 0.17
C VAL A 91 -13.50 10.81 0.13
N SER A 92 -12.59 10.27 0.92
CA SER A 92 -11.16 10.49 0.80
C SER A 92 -10.49 9.21 0.31
N VAL A 93 -9.55 9.36 -0.61
CA VAL A 93 -8.71 8.25 -1.09
C VAL A 93 -7.29 8.51 -0.64
N ALA A 94 -6.69 7.55 0.05
CA ALA A 94 -5.32 7.63 0.50
C ALA A 94 -4.47 6.54 -0.16
N CYS A 95 -3.25 6.89 -0.52
CA CYS A 95 -2.22 5.98 -0.99
C CYS A 95 -1.17 5.80 0.11
N VAL A 96 -0.87 4.56 0.45
CA VAL A 96 -0.05 4.21 1.62
C VAL A 96 1.01 3.19 1.23
N LEU A 97 2.23 3.39 1.70
CA LEU A 97 3.35 2.45 1.55
C LEU A 97 4.03 2.19 2.89
N SER A 98 3.87 0.99 3.43
CA SER A 98 4.61 0.55 4.62
C SER A 98 6.11 0.39 4.31
N PRO A 99 7.00 0.60 5.27
CA PRO A 99 8.39 0.18 5.15
C PRO A 99 8.50 -1.29 4.76
N CYS A 100 9.46 -1.60 3.88
CA CYS A 100 9.64 -2.94 3.36
C CYS A 100 10.77 -3.66 4.09
N ALA A 101 10.47 -4.82 4.65
CA ALA A 101 11.44 -5.79 5.10
C ALA A 101 11.29 -7.14 4.37
N LEU A 102 10.48 -7.19 3.31
CA LEU A 102 10.26 -8.39 2.49
C LEU A 102 11.49 -8.77 1.67
N GLY A 103 11.77 -10.06 1.59
CA GLY A 103 12.82 -10.62 0.71
C GLY A 103 14.23 -10.57 1.27
N ARG A 104 14.42 -10.18 2.53
CA ARG A 104 15.66 -10.43 3.25
C ARG A 104 15.60 -11.83 3.82
N GLU A 105 16.37 -12.73 3.23
CA GLU A 105 16.47 -14.13 3.65
C GLU A 105 17.07 -14.24 5.07
N GLU A 106 16.66 -15.30 5.78
CA GLU A 106 17.02 -15.61 7.19
C GLU A 106 18.52 -15.63 7.53
N GLU A 107 19.41 -15.62 6.54
CA GLU A 107 20.87 -15.67 6.75
C GLU A 107 21.49 -14.34 7.21
N LEU A 108 20.71 -13.25 7.28
CA LEU A 108 21.21 -11.90 7.54
C LEU A 108 20.39 -11.14 8.58
N ILE A 109 20.04 -11.75 9.71
CA ILE A 109 19.61 -10.98 10.88
C ILE A 109 20.88 -10.37 11.50
N GLY A 110 21.42 -9.34 10.84
CA GLY A 110 22.43 -8.47 11.39
C GLY A 110 21.77 -7.38 12.26
N GLU A 111 22.56 -6.64 13.04
CA GLU A 111 22.07 -5.49 13.81
C GLU A 111 21.32 -4.47 12.95
N ASP A 112 21.68 -4.33 11.67
CA ASP A 112 21.01 -3.45 10.70
C ASP A 112 19.60 -3.94 10.28
N ASP A 113 19.32 -5.23 10.36
CA ASP A 113 18.01 -5.79 10.01
C ASP A 113 17.00 -5.63 11.13
N LEU A 114 17.43 -5.60 12.39
CA LEU A 114 16.59 -5.24 13.53
C LEU A 114 16.07 -3.80 13.40
N THR A 115 16.91 -2.88 12.93
CA THR A 115 16.49 -1.48 12.71
C THR A 115 15.41 -1.34 11.64
N VAL A 116 15.40 -2.20 10.63
CA VAL A 116 14.36 -2.20 9.58
C VAL A 116 13.04 -2.78 10.08
N LEU A 117 13.09 -3.81 10.93
CA LEU A 117 11.90 -4.35 11.60
C LEU A 117 11.31 -3.34 12.58
N ASP A 118 12.14 -2.73 13.43
CA ASP A 118 11.72 -1.69 14.36
C ASP A 118 11.07 -0.51 13.61
N HIS A 119 11.65 -0.10 12.50
CA HIS A 119 11.09 0.96 11.65
C HIS A 119 9.72 0.60 11.07
N LYS A 120 9.51 -0.66 10.66
CA LYS A 120 8.21 -1.13 10.19
C LYS A 120 7.19 -1.17 11.32
N ASP A 121 7.59 -1.65 12.50
CA ASP A 121 6.72 -1.73 13.67
C ASP A 121 6.29 -0.32 14.14
N ASP A 122 7.22 0.64 14.19
CA ASP A 122 6.92 2.04 14.49
C ASP A 122 5.94 2.66 13.48
N PHE A 123 6.13 2.37 12.19
CA PHE A 123 5.18 2.79 11.16
C PHE A 123 3.80 2.17 11.38
N MET A 124 3.73 0.87 11.64
CA MET A 124 2.47 0.14 11.85
C MET A 124 1.72 0.69 13.07
N GLU A 125 2.41 0.99 14.17
CA GLU A 125 1.82 1.62 15.35
C GLU A 125 1.28 3.02 15.03
N ALA A 126 2.09 3.88 14.42
CA ALA A 126 1.69 5.24 14.06
C ALA A 126 0.52 5.25 13.07
N PHE A 127 0.57 4.39 12.05
CA PHE A 127 -0.51 4.28 11.07
C PHE A 127 -1.78 3.68 11.68
N GLY A 128 -1.67 2.72 12.60
CA GLY A 128 -2.80 2.20 13.39
C GLY A 128 -3.51 3.28 14.18
N LEU A 129 -2.76 4.16 14.85
CA LEU A 129 -3.32 5.32 15.56
C LEU A 129 -3.99 6.32 14.61
N HIS A 130 -3.42 6.55 13.43
CA HIS A 130 -4.02 7.38 12.38
C HIS A 130 -5.34 6.76 11.89
N MET A 131 -5.36 5.46 11.61
CA MET A 131 -6.56 4.73 11.21
C MET A 131 -7.65 4.79 12.27
N GLN A 132 -7.31 4.58 13.55
CA GLN A 132 -8.26 4.67 14.65
C GLN A 132 -8.96 6.05 14.73
N LYS A 133 -8.20 7.13 14.52
CA LYS A 133 -8.75 8.49 14.48
C LYS A 133 -9.61 8.71 13.22
N THR A 134 -9.18 8.18 12.09
CA THR A 134 -9.82 8.37 10.79
C THR A 134 -11.14 7.62 10.70
N LEU A 135 -11.20 6.37 11.16
CA LEU A 135 -12.41 5.55 11.16
C LEU A 135 -13.53 6.09 12.05
N ARG A 136 -13.22 6.99 13.01
CA ARG A 136 -14.22 7.69 13.83
C ARG A 136 -14.85 8.91 13.16
N LYS A 137 -14.29 9.37 12.02
CA LYS A 137 -14.83 10.50 11.28
C LYS A 137 -16.13 10.10 10.58
N ARG A 138 -17.03 11.07 10.35
CA ARG A 138 -18.27 10.84 9.57
C ARG A 138 -18.04 10.71 8.06
N ARG A 139 -16.81 10.91 7.61
CA ARG A 139 -16.37 10.84 6.22
C ARG A 139 -16.00 9.41 5.86
N GLN A 140 -16.22 9.03 4.62
CA GLN A 140 -15.79 7.72 4.11
C GLN A 140 -14.35 7.78 3.61
N PHE A 141 -13.62 6.69 3.80
CA PHE A 141 -12.23 6.58 3.37
C PHE A 141 -12.00 5.27 2.62
N ILE A 142 -11.13 5.37 1.61
CA ILE A 142 -10.54 4.26 0.87
C ILE A 142 -9.01 4.41 1.00
N PHE A 143 -8.33 3.41 1.53
CA PHE A 143 -6.88 3.37 1.60
C PHE A 143 -6.39 2.30 0.62
N CYS A 144 -5.71 2.72 -0.44
CA CYS A 144 -4.95 1.82 -1.31
C CYS A 144 -3.57 1.68 -0.68
N ALA A 145 -3.35 0.58 0.01
CA ALA A 145 -2.20 0.40 0.88
C ALA A 145 -1.37 -0.82 0.47
N ASN A 146 -0.09 -0.61 0.26
CA ASN A 146 0.87 -1.70 0.29
C ASN A 146 1.41 -1.78 1.74
N LEU A 147 0.95 -2.79 2.48
CA LEU A 147 1.27 -2.96 3.90
C LEU A 147 2.49 -3.85 4.13
N GLN A 148 3.08 -4.41 3.06
CA GLN A 148 4.22 -5.32 3.14
C GLN A 148 3.98 -6.51 4.11
N THR A 149 2.71 -6.89 4.32
CA THR A 149 2.29 -7.90 5.29
C THR A 149 1.07 -8.67 4.77
N ALA A 150 1.13 -10.00 4.79
CA ALA A 150 -0.02 -10.85 4.54
C ALA A 150 -0.80 -11.12 5.84
N HIS A 151 -2.13 -11.12 5.77
CA HIS A 151 -2.99 -11.27 6.93
C HIS A 151 -3.15 -12.73 7.35
N HIS A 152 -3.76 -13.54 6.48
CA HIS A 152 -4.07 -14.94 6.75
C HIS A 152 -3.14 -15.90 6.01
N VAL A 153 -3.11 -17.15 6.43
CA VAL A 153 -2.39 -18.22 5.73
C VAL A 153 -2.83 -18.37 4.27
N THR A 154 -4.07 -17.99 3.94
CA THR A 154 -4.57 -17.95 2.56
C THR A 154 -3.98 -16.82 1.73
N ASP A 155 -3.37 -15.84 2.36
CA ASP A 155 -2.71 -14.68 1.74
C ASP A 155 -1.22 -14.89 1.50
N ALA A 156 -0.68 -16.04 1.92
CA ALA A 156 0.71 -16.40 1.73
C ALA A 156 0.85 -17.81 1.15
N SER A 157 1.81 -17.99 0.27
CA SER A 157 2.16 -19.32 -0.21
C SER A 157 2.62 -20.22 0.94
N PRO A 158 2.31 -21.53 0.93
CA PRO A 158 2.75 -22.48 1.95
C PRO A 158 4.25 -22.49 2.23
N LEU A 159 5.08 -22.01 1.28
CA LEU A 159 6.51 -21.87 1.48
C LEU A 159 6.86 -20.88 2.61
N TYR A 160 6.02 -19.87 2.83
CA TYR A 160 6.25 -18.81 3.83
C TYR A 160 5.65 -19.13 5.20
N HIS A 161 4.79 -20.17 5.34
CA HIS A 161 4.09 -20.43 6.60
C HIS A 161 4.98 -20.87 7.76
N LYS A 162 6.19 -21.33 7.45
CA LYS A 162 7.16 -21.85 8.45
C LYS A 162 8.37 -20.93 8.64
N LEU A 163 8.38 -19.80 7.95
CA LEU A 163 9.49 -18.87 8.00
C LEU A 163 9.15 -17.73 8.95
N ASP A 164 10.11 -17.36 9.80
CA ASP A 164 10.04 -16.14 10.59
C ASP A 164 10.62 -14.99 9.75
N PHE A 165 9.80 -14.43 8.87
CA PHE A 165 10.23 -13.31 8.03
C PHE A 165 9.22 -12.16 8.09
N SER A 166 9.69 -10.93 7.96
CA SER A 166 8.82 -9.76 7.89
C SER A 166 7.88 -9.85 6.69
N GLY A 167 6.62 -9.55 6.94
CA GLY A 167 5.51 -9.73 6.01
C GLY A 167 4.58 -10.87 6.38
N PHE A 168 4.99 -11.72 7.36
CA PHE A 168 4.12 -12.80 7.87
C PHE A 168 4.35 -13.10 9.37
N LEU A 169 5.03 -12.22 10.09
CA LEU A 169 5.30 -12.38 11.52
C LEU A 169 3.99 -12.36 12.34
N PRO A 170 3.92 -13.09 13.45
CA PRO A 170 2.71 -13.15 14.27
C PRO A 170 2.20 -11.79 14.74
N HIS A 171 3.08 -10.86 15.15
CA HIS A 171 2.70 -9.52 15.62
C HIS A 171 2.19 -8.62 14.47
N GLU A 172 2.76 -8.73 13.27
CA GLU A 172 2.29 -8.01 12.07
C GLU A 172 0.87 -8.46 11.70
N ARG A 173 0.60 -9.76 11.74
CA ARG A 173 -0.72 -10.33 11.48
C ARG A 173 -1.73 -9.94 12.56
N ALA A 174 -1.34 -9.96 13.83
CA ALA A 174 -2.16 -9.49 14.93
C ALA A 174 -2.50 -8.00 14.84
N TRP A 175 -1.61 -7.18 14.25
CA TRP A 175 -1.91 -5.78 13.95
C TRP A 175 -3.03 -5.66 12.90
N LEU A 176 -3.01 -6.50 11.85
CA LEU A 176 -4.10 -6.56 10.86
C LEU A 176 -5.41 -7.07 11.48
N ASP A 177 -5.37 -8.06 12.39
CA ASP A 177 -6.56 -8.49 13.15
C ASP A 177 -7.19 -7.31 13.89
N ARG A 178 -6.39 -6.48 14.58
CA ARG A 178 -6.89 -5.27 15.24
C ARG A 178 -7.54 -4.28 14.26
N LEU A 179 -6.94 -4.09 13.09
CA LEU A 179 -7.45 -3.19 12.08
C LEU A 179 -8.82 -3.63 11.55
N PHE A 180 -9.01 -4.92 11.30
CA PHE A 180 -10.24 -5.47 10.75
C PHE A 180 -11.28 -5.78 11.81
N ASP A 181 -10.92 -6.48 12.88
CA ASP A 181 -11.88 -7.00 13.85
C ASP A 181 -12.23 -5.98 14.94
N GLU A 182 -11.25 -5.19 15.42
CA GLU A 182 -11.48 -4.23 16.50
C GLU A 182 -11.87 -2.84 15.99
N MET A 183 -11.23 -2.36 14.91
CA MET A 183 -11.52 -1.04 14.35
C MET A 183 -12.61 -1.08 13.29
N GLY A 184 -12.96 -2.27 12.77
CA GLY A 184 -14.03 -2.47 11.79
C GLY A 184 -13.68 -2.03 10.38
N CYS A 185 -12.40 -1.89 10.05
CA CYS A 185 -11.96 -1.64 8.69
C CYS A 185 -12.31 -2.83 7.79
N VAL A 186 -12.64 -2.57 6.53
CA VAL A 186 -13.01 -3.62 5.58
C VAL A 186 -11.90 -3.84 4.58
N ASP A 187 -11.42 -5.07 4.48
CA ASP A 187 -10.57 -5.52 3.35
C ASP A 187 -11.50 -5.81 2.16
N ALA A 188 -11.55 -4.90 1.19
CA ALA A 188 -12.48 -4.98 0.06
C ALA A 188 -12.29 -6.26 -0.74
N PHE A 189 -11.05 -6.67 -1.00
CA PHE A 189 -10.76 -7.90 -1.73
C PHE A 189 -11.28 -9.12 -0.98
N ARG A 190 -10.98 -9.25 0.31
CA ARG A 190 -11.42 -10.39 1.12
C ARG A 190 -12.90 -10.35 1.48
N ASP A 191 -13.57 -9.22 1.32
CA ASP A 191 -15.03 -9.15 1.47
C ASP A 191 -15.74 -9.96 0.38
N ILE A 192 -15.26 -9.91 -0.85
CA ILE A 192 -15.84 -10.59 -2.02
C ILE A 192 -15.11 -11.88 -2.40
N ASN A 193 -13.79 -11.94 -2.32
CA ASN A 193 -12.98 -13.08 -2.76
C ASN A 193 -12.38 -13.83 -1.57
N LYS A 194 -12.86 -15.04 -1.32
CA LYS A 194 -12.38 -15.94 -0.25
C LYS A 194 -11.37 -16.99 -0.74
N GLN A 195 -11.00 -16.97 -2.01
CA GLN A 195 -10.09 -17.97 -2.59
C GLN A 195 -8.66 -17.77 -2.07
N SER A 196 -7.97 -18.86 -1.80
CA SER A 196 -6.54 -18.88 -1.53
C SER A 196 -5.71 -18.67 -2.80
N ASN A 197 -4.40 -18.50 -2.64
CA ASN A 197 -3.44 -18.38 -3.72
C ASN A 197 -3.65 -17.15 -4.64
N GLN A 198 -4.23 -16.10 -4.08
CA GLN A 198 -4.39 -14.80 -4.72
C GLN A 198 -3.37 -13.85 -4.11
N TYR A 199 -2.26 -13.64 -4.80
CA TYR A 199 -1.11 -12.89 -4.30
C TYR A 199 -0.90 -11.62 -5.13
N THR A 200 -0.17 -10.65 -4.56
CA THR A 200 0.14 -9.37 -5.22
C THR A 200 1.63 -9.09 -5.28
N TRP A 201 2.45 -9.89 -4.58
CA TRP A 201 3.89 -9.80 -4.59
C TRP A 201 4.52 -11.19 -4.74
N TRP A 202 5.62 -11.26 -5.51
CA TRP A 202 6.44 -12.44 -5.69
C TRP A 202 7.91 -12.04 -5.63
N PRO A 203 8.81 -12.90 -5.07
CA PRO A 203 10.24 -12.64 -5.10
C PRO A 203 10.75 -12.57 -6.55
N GLU A 204 11.75 -11.73 -6.79
CA GLU A 204 12.30 -11.48 -8.13
C GLU A 204 12.97 -12.70 -8.76
N GLN A 205 13.34 -13.72 -7.97
CA GLN A 205 13.90 -14.95 -8.49
C GLN A 205 12.91 -15.63 -9.44
N ALA A 206 13.39 -15.97 -10.63
CA ALA A 206 12.61 -16.38 -11.80
C ALA A 206 11.61 -17.54 -11.59
N GLU A 207 11.64 -18.23 -10.47
CA GLU A 207 10.76 -19.33 -10.16
C GLU A 207 9.54 -18.94 -9.30
N GLY A 208 9.56 -17.79 -8.64
CA GLY A 208 8.50 -17.38 -7.71
C GLY A 208 7.14 -17.16 -8.39
N SER A 209 7.11 -16.43 -9.50
CA SER A 209 5.88 -16.15 -10.22
C SER A 209 5.37 -17.37 -11.02
N SER A 210 6.26 -18.19 -11.59
CA SER A 210 5.89 -19.38 -12.35
C SER A 210 5.27 -20.47 -11.48
N ARG A 211 5.64 -20.53 -10.20
CA ARG A 211 5.10 -21.47 -9.19
C ARG A 211 3.97 -20.87 -8.36
N ASN A 212 3.58 -19.62 -8.62
CA ASN A 212 2.69 -18.83 -7.79
C ASN A 212 3.10 -18.82 -6.29
N ALA A 213 4.39 -18.72 -6.03
CA ALA A 213 4.96 -18.67 -4.68
C ALA A 213 5.05 -17.21 -4.23
N GLY A 214 3.92 -16.62 -3.92
CA GLY A 214 3.78 -15.20 -3.57
C GLY A 214 3.08 -14.96 -2.24
N ILE A 215 2.89 -13.69 -1.93
CA ILE A 215 2.09 -13.20 -0.79
C ILE A 215 1.23 -12.02 -1.22
N ARG A 216 0.10 -11.83 -0.57
CA ARG A 216 -0.76 -10.67 -0.76
C ARG A 216 -0.40 -9.61 0.27
N VAL A 217 0.11 -8.49 -0.20
CA VAL A 217 0.58 -7.36 0.61
C VAL A 217 -0.14 -6.06 0.27
N ASP A 218 -0.90 -6.04 -0.83
CA ASP A 218 -1.65 -4.89 -1.28
C ASP A 218 -3.12 -5.02 -0.89
N TYR A 219 -3.66 -3.92 -0.39
CA TYR A 219 -4.99 -3.86 0.19
C TYR A 219 -5.76 -2.64 -0.30
N GLN A 220 -7.06 -2.82 -0.47
CA GLN A 220 -8.03 -1.73 -0.51
C GLN A 220 -8.83 -1.78 0.80
N LEU A 221 -8.49 -0.86 1.72
CA LEU A 221 -9.08 -0.78 3.04
C LEU A 221 -10.18 0.26 3.04
N LEU A 222 -11.38 -0.11 3.48
CA LEU A 222 -12.54 0.76 3.43
C LEU A 222 -13.10 1.04 4.82
N THR A 223 -13.66 2.24 5.00
CA THR A 223 -14.58 2.47 6.12
C THR A 223 -15.85 1.63 5.95
N PRO A 224 -16.46 1.12 7.04
CA PRO A 224 -17.62 0.22 6.96
C PRO A 224 -18.82 0.81 6.21
N GLY A 225 -18.96 2.13 6.21
CA GLY A 225 -20.10 2.83 5.61
C GLY A 225 -20.23 2.66 4.09
N ILE A 226 -19.13 2.35 3.40
CA ILE A 226 -19.12 2.12 1.94
C ILE A 226 -18.93 0.64 1.55
N ARG A 227 -18.93 -0.28 2.50
CA ARG A 227 -18.80 -1.73 2.24
C ARG A 227 -19.79 -2.23 1.18
N LYS A 228 -21.02 -1.74 1.23
CA LYS A 228 -22.10 -2.16 0.29
C LYS A 228 -21.88 -1.68 -1.15
N THR A 229 -20.93 -0.80 -1.40
CA THR A 229 -20.58 -0.30 -2.75
C THR A 229 -19.51 -1.13 -3.43
N ILE A 230 -18.93 -2.11 -2.73
CA ILE A 230 -17.96 -3.03 -3.33
C ILE A 230 -18.67 -3.85 -4.40
N GLN A 231 -18.07 -3.90 -5.59
CA GLN A 231 -18.51 -4.69 -6.75
C GLN A 231 -17.36 -5.57 -7.22
N ASP A 232 -17.70 -6.70 -7.84
CA ASP A 232 -16.73 -7.59 -8.50
C ASP A 232 -16.14 -6.97 -9.76
#